data_d31d36c7f98e9e726e9fa23f42420ec2
#
_entry.id   d31d36c7f98e9e726e9fa23f42420ec2
#
_cell.length_a   1.000
_cell.length_b   1.000
_cell.length_c   1.000
_cell.angle_alpha   90.00
_cell.angle_beta   90.00
_cell.angle_gamma   90.00
#
_symmetry.space_group_name_H-M   'P 1'
#
loop_
_entity.id
_entity.type
_entity.pdbx_description
1 polymer ?
#
loop_
_entity_poly.entity_id
_entity_poly.type
_entity_poly.pdbx_seq_one_letter_code
_entity_poly.pdbx_strand_id
1 'polypeptide(L)'
;MLFRINPSNVEWRKIRQIADILKDGGIIIYPTDTIYGLGCDINNQKAVERICRLRNLNYKTANLSFICKDIGQISRYTKTIDNQTFRTLKRNLPGAFTFILPSNNEVPKLFKNKKRTVGVRVPDHAVPLAIVEELGRPILTTSLRSDDEILEYFTDPQDIYEDFKSKVDAFIDSGYGSNMPSTVVNMVCLLYTSDAADE
;
A
#
# COMPACT_ATOMS: atom_id res chain seq x y z
N MET A 1 0.19 5.28 19.10
CA MET A 1 -0.84 4.40 19.70
C MET A 1 -0.62 2.95 19.27
N LEU A 2 -0.96 1.95 20.11
CA LEU A 2 -0.89 0.52 19.76
C LEU A 2 -2.32 -0.05 19.67
N PHE A 3 -2.64 -0.66 18.52
CA PHE A 3 -3.90 -1.38 18.29
C PHE A 3 -3.60 -2.87 18.08
N ARG A 4 -4.15 -3.74 18.91
CA ARG A 4 -4.13 -5.19 18.67
C ARG A 4 -5.44 -5.59 18.03
N ILE A 5 -5.39 -6.17 16.83
CA ILE A 5 -6.57 -6.54 16.04
C ILE A 5 -6.41 -7.97 15.55
N ASN A 6 -7.36 -8.83 15.90
CA ASN A 6 -7.45 -10.17 15.35
C ASN A 6 -7.98 -10.08 13.90
N PRO A 7 -7.25 -10.56 12.88
CA PRO A 7 -7.69 -10.48 11.48
C PRO A 7 -8.94 -11.32 11.20
N SER A 8 -9.21 -12.37 12.01
CA SER A 8 -10.44 -13.18 11.89
C SER A 8 -11.68 -12.53 12.53
N ASN A 9 -11.49 -11.46 13.32
CA ASN A 9 -12.59 -10.72 13.96
C ASN A 9 -12.21 -9.25 14.10
N VAL A 10 -12.36 -8.50 13.02
CA VAL A 10 -11.95 -7.10 12.95
C VAL A 10 -12.91 -6.21 13.74
N GLU A 11 -12.38 -5.52 14.73
CA GLU A 11 -13.13 -4.59 15.58
C GLU A 11 -13.31 -3.22 14.90
N TRP A 12 -14.48 -2.96 14.32
CA TRP A 12 -14.77 -1.72 13.59
C TRP A 12 -14.55 -0.43 14.38
N ARG A 13 -14.71 -0.47 15.70
CA ARG A 13 -14.40 0.69 16.56
C ARG A 13 -12.91 1.09 16.45
N LYS A 14 -12.01 0.10 16.46
CA LYS A 14 -10.56 0.34 16.30
C LYS A 14 -10.25 0.82 14.89
N ILE A 15 -10.88 0.23 13.86
CA ILE A 15 -10.73 0.63 12.47
C ILE A 15 -11.09 2.11 12.26
N ARG A 16 -12.22 2.58 12.84
CA ARG A 16 -12.60 3.99 12.78
C ARG A 16 -11.55 4.90 13.40
N GLN A 17 -11.05 4.55 14.59
CA GLN A 17 -9.98 5.32 15.23
C GLN A 17 -8.72 5.41 14.37
N ILE A 18 -8.33 4.31 13.72
CA ILE A 18 -7.19 4.28 12.80
C ILE A 18 -7.45 5.14 11.55
N ALA A 19 -8.65 5.04 10.98
CA ALA A 19 -9.04 5.87 9.83
C ALA A 19 -9.06 7.36 10.19
N ASP A 20 -9.49 7.73 11.39
CA ASP A 20 -9.46 9.12 11.86
C ASP A 20 -8.02 9.62 12.04
N ILE A 21 -7.11 8.80 12.60
CA ILE A 21 -5.67 9.13 12.66
C ILE A 21 -5.12 9.40 11.25
N LEU A 22 -5.48 8.58 10.25
CA LEU A 22 -5.06 8.79 8.87
C LEU A 22 -5.62 10.09 8.28
N LYS A 23 -6.92 10.38 8.48
CA LYS A 23 -7.58 11.61 8.02
C LYS A 23 -6.92 12.86 8.61
N ASP A 24 -6.48 12.78 9.87
CA ASP A 24 -5.78 13.85 10.57
C ASP A 24 -4.30 13.99 10.16
N GLY A 25 -3.84 13.18 9.22
CA GLY A 25 -2.47 13.22 8.69
C GLY A 25 -1.46 12.39 9.47
N GLY A 26 -1.94 11.46 10.25
CA GLY A 26 -1.09 10.46 10.90
C GLY A 26 -0.52 9.45 9.93
N ILE A 27 0.58 8.83 10.34
CA ILE A 27 1.19 7.70 9.64
C ILE A 27 1.07 6.44 10.50
N ILE A 28 0.81 5.33 9.85
CA ILE A 28 0.56 4.05 10.52
C ILE A 28 1.50 2.97 10.03
N ILE A 29 1.80 2.00 10.91
CA ILE A 29 2.33 0.70 10.53
C ILE A 29 1.21 -0.33 10.69
N TYR A 30 1.03 -1.17 9.67
CA TYR A 30 -0.07 -2.12 9.59
C TYR A 30 0.34 -3.44 8.95
N PRO A 31 -0.28 -4.57 9.36
CA PRO A 31 0.00 -5.89 8.83
C PRO A 31 -0.53 -6.04 7.40
N THR A 32 0.08 -6.93 6.64
CA THR A 32 -0.44 -7.41 5.34
C THR A 32 -0.26 -8.92 5.24
N ASP A 33 -0.72 -9.52 4.15
CA ASP A 33 -0.45 -10.92 3.78
C ASP A 33 1.03 -11.19 3.42
N THR A 34 1.87 -10.15 3.43
CA THR A 34 3.32 -10.24 3.21
C THR A 34 4.05 -9.58 4.39
N ILE A 35 4.88 -8.59 4.15
CA ILE A 35 5.57 -7.81 5.16
C ILE A 35 4.67 -6.70 5.71
N TYR A 36 4.99 -6.19 6.89
CA TYR A 36 4.35 -5.00 7.42
C TYR A 36 4.55 -3.80 6.49
N GLY A 37 3.50 -2.97 6.38
CA GLY A 37 3.50 -1.75 5.59
C GLY A 37 3.55 -0.50 6.47
N LEU A 38 4.23 0.54 5.97
CA LEU A 38 4.16 1.90 6.50
C LEU A 38 3.28 2.72 5.58
N GLY A 39 2.22 3.36 6.10
CA GLY A 39 1.24 4.03 5.24
C GLY A 39 0.63 5.29 5.81
N CYS A 40 0.03 6.07 4.91
CA CYS A 40 -0.75 7.25 5.23
C CYS A 40 -1.88 7.47 4.22
N ASP A 41 -2.75 8.45 4.49
CA ASP A 41 -3.75 8.90 3.54
C ASP A 41 -3.09 9.50 2.29
N ILE A 42 -3.50 9.05 1.09
CA ILE A 42 -2.99 9.55 -0.19
C ILE A 42 -3.23 11.05 -0.40
N ASN A 43 -4.22 11.62 0.27
CA ASN A 43 -4.58 13.04 0.14
C ASN A 43 -3.81 13.94 1.12
N ASN A 44 -3.04 13.38 2.06
CA ASN A 44 -2.31 14.16 3.03
C ASN A 44 -0.83 14.31 2.65
N GLN A 45 -0.50 15.41 1.97
CA GLN A 45 0.86 15.69 1.51
C GLN A 45 1.90 15.69 2.64
N LYS A 46 1.57 16.25 3.80
CA LYS A 46 2.50 16.30 4.94
C LYS A 46 2.83 14.92 5.49
N ALA A 47 1.83 14.03 5.54
CA ALA A 47 2.04 12.65 5.95
C ALA A 47 2.93 11.89 4.96
N VAL A 48 2.74 12.10 3.66
CA VAL A 48 3.60 11.51 2.61
C VAL A 48 5.04 11.98 2.74
N GLU A 49 5.27 13.27 2.91
CA GLU A 49 6.61 13.83 3.12
C GLU A 49 7.26 13.27 4.39
N ARG A 50 6.47 13.01 5.43
CA ARG A 50 6.93 12.39 6.68
C ARG A 50 7.35 10.94 6.44
N ILE A 51 6.57 10.14 5.68
CA ILE A 51 6.96 8.77 5.29
C ILE A 51 8.26 8.78 4.49
N CYS A 52 8.38 9.67 3.50
CA CYS A 52 9.58 9.78 2.68
C CYS A 52 10.82 10.12 3.54
N ARG A 53 10.70 11.02 4.51
CA ARG A 53 11.79 11.32 5.45
C ARG A 53 12.16 10.12 6.32
N LEU A 54 11.17 9.41 6.88
CA LEU A 54 11.41 8.23 7.70
C LEU A 54 12.12 7.11 6.93
N ARG A 55 11.85 7.01 5.64
CA ARG A 55 12.43 5.98 4.76
C ARG A 55 13.62 6.47 3.95
N ASN A 56 14.09 7.69 4.21
CA ASN A 56 15.15 8.35 3.46
C ASN A 56 14.92 8.29 1.92
N LEU A 57 13.67 8.47 1.51
CA LEU A 57 13.24 8.41 0.12
C LEU A 57 13.05 9.82 -0.46
N ASN A 58 13.48 10.01 -1.70
CA ASN A 58 13.09 11.17 -2.45
C ASN A 58 11.67 10.96 -2.99
N TYR A 59 10.69 11.74 -2.55
CA TYR A 59 9.28 11.59 -2.91
C TYR A 59 9.02 11.66 -4.43
N LYS A 60 9.88 12.36 -5.20
CA LYS A 60 9.75 12.48 -6.66
C LYS A 60 10.15 11.20 -7.41
N THR A 61 10.96 10.36 -6.78
CA THR A 61 11.50 9.12 -7.37
C THR A 61 11.11 7.87 -6.61
N ALA A 62 10.49 8.02 -5.43
CA ALA A 62 10.10 6.91 -4.58
C ALA A 62 9.05 6.03 -5.26
N ASN A 63 9.28 4.73 -5.22
CA ASN A 63 8.31 3.73 -5.67
C ASN A 63 7.28 3.48 -4.55
N LEU A 64 6.33 4.41 -4.41
CA LEU A 64 5.21 4.28 -3.49
C LEU A 64 4.04 3.62 -4.20
N SER A 65 3.28 2.83 -3.47
CA SER A 65 2.13 2.09 -3.99
C SER A 65 0.85 2.45 -3.23
N PHE A 66 -0.29 2.15 -3.83
CA PHE A 66 -1.60 2.33 -3.22
C PHE A 66 -2.14 0.97 -2.76
N ILE A 67 -2.53 0.88 -1.50
CA ILE A 67 -3.37 -0.22 -1.01
C ILE A 67 -4.82 0.15 -1.31
N CYS A 68 -5.45 -0.67 -2.12
CA CYS A 68 -6.84 -0.55 -2.53
C CYS A 68 -7.69 -1.67 -1.92
N LYS A 69 -8.99 -1.45 -1.79
CA LYS A 69 -9.91 -2.48 -1.28
C LYS A 69 -10.29 -3.51 -2.33
N ASP A 70 -10.33 -3.11 -3.60
CA ASP A 70 -10.75 -3.95 -4.74
C ASP A 70 -10.27 -3.38 -6.08
N ILE A 71 -10.52 -4.12 -7.16
CA ILE A 71 -10.18 -3.68 -8.53
C ILE A 71 -11.01 -2.46 -8.97
N GLY A 72 -12.24 -2.31 -8.46
CA GLY A 72 -13.06 -1.13 -8.72
C GLY A 72 -12.40 0.15 -8.19
N GLN A 73 -11.80 0.08 -6.99
CA GLN A 73 -11.05 1.21 -6.46
C GLN A 73 -9.74 1.45 -7.25
N ILE A 74 -9.04 0.40 -7.70
CA ILE A 74 -7.88 0.52 -8.59
C ILE A 74 -8.24 1.29 -9.85
N SER A 75 -9.36 0.95 -10.50
CA SER A 75 -9.82 1.58 -11.74
C SER A 75 -10.06 3.09 -11.63
N ARG A 76 -10.29 3.61 -10.43
CA ARG A 76 -10.42 5.06 -10.19
C ARG A 76 -9.11 5.83 -10.36
N TYR A 77 -7.97 5.18 -10.15
CA TYR A 77 -6.64 5.80 -10.16
C TYR A 77 -5.80 5.42 -11.38
N THR A 78 -6.29 4.51 -12.21
CA THR A 78 -5.62 4.03 -13.41
C THR A 78 -6.34 4.50 -14.67
N LYS A 79 -5.63 4.49 -15.80
CA LYS A 79 -6.27 4.59 -17.10
C LYS A 79 -7.18 3.38 -17.31
N THR A 80 -7.96 3.40 -18.40
CA THR A 80 -8.81 2.27 -18.78
C THR A 80 -8.01 0.97 -18.76
N ILE A 81 -8.52 -0.01 -18.03
CA ILE A 81 -7.91 -1.34 -17.89
C ILE A 81 -8.52 -2.21 -19.00
N ASP A 82 -7.66 -2.77 -19.87
CA ASP A 82 -8.07 -3.71 -20.90
C ASP A 82 -8.48 -5.07 -20.30
N ASN A 83 -9.14 -5.89 -21.12
CA ASN A 83 -9.68 -7.18 -20.69
C ASN A 83 -8.58 -8.16 -20.21
N GLN A 84 -7.39 -8.13 -20.80
CA GLN A 84 -6.28 -9.02 -20.44
C GLN A 84 -5.71 -8.62 -19.07
N THR A 85 -5.43 -7.33 -18.91
CA THR A 85 -4.99 -6.75 -17.62
C THR A 85 -6.03 -7.02 -16.53
N PHE A 86 -7.32 -6.79 -16.80
CA PHE A 86 -8.39 -7.05 -15.83
C PHE A 86 -8.43 -8.53 -15.40
N ARG A 87 -8.32 -9.48 -16.34
CA ARG A 87 -8.26 -10.90 -16.01
C ARG A 87 -7.05 -11.25 -15.15
N THR A 88 -5.90 -10.64 -15.44
CA THR A 88 -4.67 -10.84 -14.65
C THR A 88 -4.84 -10.32 -13.23
N LEU A 89 -5.38 -9.11 -13.06
CA LEU A 89 -5.69 -8.56 -11.73
C LEU A 89 -6.67 -9.45 -10.98
N LYS A 90 -7.78 -9.84 -11.61
CA LYS A 90 -8.83 -10.65 -10.98
C LYS A 90 -8.33 -12.04 -10.55
N ARG A 91 -7.33 -12.59 -11.23
CA ARG A 91 -6.75 -13.90 -10.90
C ARG A 91 -5.79 -13.86 -9.72
N ASN A 92 -5.15 -12.69 -9.48
CA ASN A 92 -4.05 -12.56 -8.54
C ASN A 92 -4.34 -11.61 -7.36
N LEU A 93 -5.49 -10.94 -7.35
CA LEU A 93 -5.91 -10.04 -6.27
C LEU A 93 -7.25 -10.51 -5.66
N PRO A 94 -7.39 -10.47 -4.33
CA PRO A 94 -6.41 -10.09 -3.31
C PRO A 94 -5.20 -11.01 -3.27
N GLY A 95 -4.00 -10.48 -2.92
CA GLY A 95 -2.81 -11.31 -2.78
C GLY A 95 -1.48 -10.56 -2.76
N ALA A 96 -0.41 -11.37 -2.81
CA ALA A 96 0.97 -10.93 -2.65
C ALA A 96 1.58 -10.29 -3.92
N PHE A 97 0.78 -9.53 -4.68
CA PHE A 97 1.22 -8.87 -5.90
C PHE A 97 0.99 -7.36 -5.84
N THR A 98 1.97 -6.60 -6.33
CA THR A 98 1.86 -5.17 -6.58
C THR A 98 1.97 -4.92 -8.08
N PHE A 99 0.91 -4.40 -8.70
CA PHE A 99 0.87 -4.14 -10.13
C PHE A 99 1.19 -2.66 -10.43
N ILE A 100 2.12 -2.42 -11.35
CA ILE A 100 2.39 -1.08 -11.87
C ILE A 100 1.53 -0.87 -13.11
N LEU A 101 0.62 0.10 -13.05
CA LEU A 101 -0.36 0.42 -14.09
C LEU A 101 -0.23 1.88 -14.54
N PRO A 102 -0.67 2.23 -15.77
CA PRO A 102 -0.78 3.63 -16.19
C PRO A 102 -1.75 4.40 -15.29
N SER A 103 -1.30 5.51 -14.72
CA SER A 103 -2.13 6.36 -13.85
C SER A 103 -2.98 7.34 -14.63
N ASN A 104 -4.15 7.69 -14.09
CA ASN A 104 -5.01 8.76 -14.59
C ASN A 104 -4.79 10.07 -13.81
N ASN A 105 -5.71 11.03 -13.96
CA ASN A 105 -5.63 12.34 -13.33
C ASN A 105 -6.10 12.37 -11.87
N GLU A 106 -6.78 11.33 -11.39
CA GLU A 106 -7.25 11.18 -10.00
C GLU A 106 -6.09 10.89 -9.03
N VAL A 107 -4.96 10.36 -9.55
CA VAL A 107 -3.74 10.23 -8.73
C VAL A 107 -3.28 11.62 -8.31
N PRO A 108 -3.12 11.89 -7.00
CA PRO A 108 -2.70 13.20 -6.50
C PRO A 108 -1.39 13.65 -7.16
N LYS A 109 -1.29 14.96 -7.46
CA LYS A 109 -0.16 15.54 -8.21
C LYS A 109 1.20 15.21 -7.62
N LEU A 110 1.26 15.03 -6.30
CA LEU A 110 2.47 14.65 -5.56
C LEU A 110 3.07 13.32 -6.05
N PHE A 111 2.22 12.38 -6.51
CA PHE A 111 2.63 11.05 -6.96
C PHE A 111 2.77 10.92 -8.49
N LYS A 112 2.52 12.01 -9.22
CA LYS A 112 2.69 11.98 -10.67
C LYS A 112 4.18 11.89 -11.01
N ASN A 113 4.64 10.67 -11.22
CA ASN A 113 5.98 10.42 -11.74
C ASN A 113 6.06 10.75 -13.24
N LYS A 114 7.28 10.86 -13.78
CA LYS A 114 7.50 11.13 -15.21
C LYS A 114 6.88 10.04 -16.12
N LYS A 115 6.80 8.81 -15.63
CA LYS A 115 6.24 7.66 -16.37
C LYS A 115 4.71 7.60 -16.32
N ARG A 116 4.05 8.45 -15.52
CA ARG A 116 2.60 8.44 -15.29
C ARG A 116 2.07 7.06 -14.94
N THR A 117 2.70 6.40 -13.98
CA THR A 117 2.34 5.08 -13.49
C THR A 117 2.05 5.13 -12.00
N VAL A 118 1.28 4.16 -11.52
CA VAL A 118 0.99 3.95 -10.10
C VAL A 118 1.11 2.47 -9.77
N GLY A 119 1.77 2.17 -8.64
CA GLY A 119 1.74 0.84 -8.05
C GLY A 119 0.44 0.65 -7.28
N VAL A 120 -0.25 -0.47 -7.48
CA VAL A 120 -1.51 -0.79 -6.81
C VAL A 120 -1.48 -2.20 -6.27
N ARG A 121 -2.10 -2.41 -5.10
CA ARG A 121 -2.22 -3.72 -4.47
C ARG A 121 -3.55 -3.84 -3.74
N VAL A 122 -4.11 -5.03 -3.73
CA VAL A 122 -5.19 -5.44 -2.83
C VAL A 122 -4.63 -6.58 -1.99
N PRO A 123 -4.25 -6.35 -0.72
CA PRO A 123 -3.68 -7.39 0.13
C PRO A 123 -4.75 -8.41 0.54
N ASP A 124 -4.36 -9.68 0.66
CA ASP A 124 -5.24 -10.72 1.24
C ASP A 124 -5.16 -10.69 2.77
N HIS A 125 -5.61 -9.58 3.35
CA HIS A 125 -5.60 -9.39 4.81
C HIS A 125 -6.74 -8.46 5.25
N ALA A 126 -7.57 -8.93 6.17
CA ALA A 126 -8.81 -8.23 6.57
C ALA A 126 -8.56 -6.82 7.15
N VAL A 127 -7.49 -6.61 7.90
CA VAL A 127 -7.24 -5.34 8.60
C VAL A 127 -6.99 -4.18 7.63
N PRO A 128 -6.02 -4.22 6.68
CA PRO A 128 -5.82 -3.13 5.73
C PRO A 128 -7.04 -2.91 4.83
N LEU A 129 -7.77 -3.97 4.44
CA LEU A 129 -8.99 -3.82 3.66
C LEU A 129 -10.07 -3.05 4.42
N ALA A 130 -10.27 -3.38 5.71
CA ALA A 130 -11.22 -2.66 6.57
C ALA A 130 -10.80 -1.18 6.78
N ILE A 131 -9.50 -0.89 6.93
CA ILE A 131 -9.00 0.48 7.07
C ILE A 131 -9.27 1.28 5.79
N VAL A 132 -8.96 0.71 4.60
CA VAL A 132 -9.20 1.37 3.30
C VAL A 132 -10.69 1.60 3.08
N GLU A 133 -11.55 0.67 3.49
CA GLU A 133 -13.00 0.80 3.39
C GLU A 133 -13.52 1.95 4.26
N GLU A 134 -13.13 2.02 5.53
CA GLU A 134 -13.53 3.08 6.46
C GLU A 134 -12.95 4.45 6.05
N LEU A 135 -11.73 4.47 5.53
CA LEU A 135 -11.10 5.69 5.00
C LEU A 135 -11.78 6.18 3.73
N GLY A 136 -12.42 5.29 2.96
CA GLY A 136 -13.11 5.59 1.70
C GLY A 136 -12.19 5.87 0.50
N ARG A 137 -10.87 5.71 0.66
CA ARG A 137 -9.83 5.92 -0.35
C ARG A 137 -8.59 5.09 -0.04
N PRO A 138 -7.68 4.89 -1.02
CA PRO A 138 -6.48 4.10 -0.80
C PRO A 138 -5.56 4.67 0.29
N ILE A 139 -4.78 3.77 0.89
CA ILE A 139 -3.63 4.12 1.72
C ILE A 139 -2.41 4.16 0.80
N LEU A 140 -1.64 5.26 0.87
CA LEU A 140 -0.29 5.25 0.33
C LEU A 140 0.58 4.34 1.19
N THR A 141 1.39 3.51 0.55
CA THR A 141 2.21 2.54 1.27
C THR A 141 3.63 2.45 0.74
N THR A 142 4.53 2.09 1.64
CA THR A 142 5.85 1.57 1.34
C THR A 142 6.15 0.40 2.27
N SER A 143 7.04 -0.49 1.84
CA SER A 143 7.50 -1.61 2.66
C SER A 143 8.23 -1.11 3.90
N LEU A 144 7.98 -1.75 5.03
CA LEU A 144 8.75 -1.52 6.24
C LEU A 144 10.01 -2.38 6.17
N ARG A 145 11.14 -1.76 5.88
CA ARG A 145 12.45 -2.41 5.85
C ARG A 145 13.19 -2.18 7.14
N SER A 146 13.95 -3.19 7.57
CA SER A 146 14.97 -3.06 8.61
C SER A 146 16.22 -2.36 8.06
N ASP A 147 16.97 -1.71 8.94
CA ASP A 147 18.31 -1.22 8.63
C ASP A 147 19.38 -2.31 8.89
N ASP A 148 18.96 -3.52 9.27
CA ASP A 148 19.82 -4.68 9.51
C ASP A 148 20.29 -5.29 8.17
N GLU A 149 21.57 -5.65 8.07
CA GLU A 149 22.16 -6.25 6.86
C GLU A 149 21.69 -7.70 6.63
N ILE A 150 21.23 -8.40 7.67
CA ILE A 150 20.82 -9.81 7.62
C ILE A 150 19.30 -9.94 7.50
N LEU A 151 18.54 -9.12 8.27
CA LEU A 151 17.08 -9.12 8.28
C LEU A 151 16.55 -7.93 7.50
N GLU A 152 16.32 -8.09 6.20
CA GLU A 152 15.79 -7.03 5.33
C GLU A 152 14.39 -6.57 5.76
N TYR A 153 13.60 -7.45 6.40
CA TYR A 153 12.24 -7.16 6.83
C TYR A 153 11.97 -7.65 8.25
N PHE A 154 11.31 -6.82 9.03
CA PHE A 154 10.81 -7.18 10.36
C PHE A 154 9.65 -8.17 10.26
N THR A 155 9.65 -9.18 11.12
CA THR A 155 8.58 -10.18 11.23
C THR A 155 7.88 -10.13 12.59
N ASP A 156 8.60 -9.82 13.67
CA ASP A 156 8.05 -9.73 15.02
C ASP A 156 7.39 -8.35 15.23
N PRO A 157 6.08 -8.29 15.54
CA PRO A 157 5.40 -7.02 15.80
C PRO A 157 5.96 -6.28 17.03
N GLN A 158 6.54 -7.00 17.99
CA GLN A 158 7.15 -6.38 19.17
C GLN A 158 8.39 -5.57 18.79
N ASP A 159 9.27 -6.15 17.98
CA ASP A 159 10.49 -5.47 17.50
C ASP A 159 10.12 -4.23 16.66
N ILE A 160 9.14 -4.40 15.77
CA ILE A 160 8.63 -3.27 14.97
C ILE A 160 8.10 -2.16 15.88
N TYR A 161 7.30 -2.52 16.89
CA TYR A 161 6.73 -1.54 17.80
C TYR A 161 7.82 -0.77 18.57
N GLU A 162 8.79 -1.46 19.13
CA GLU A 162 9.89 -0.82 19.87
C GLU A 162 10.67 0.16 19.01
N ASP A 163 10.97 -0.18 17.77
CA ASP A 163 11.73 0.65 16.84
C ASP A 163 10.96 1.85 16.31
N PHE A 164 9.63 1.73 16.18
CA PHE A 164 8.81 2.73 15.49
C PHE A 164 7.79 3.45 16.36
N LYS A 165 7.58 3.07 17.64
CA LYS A 165 6.56 3.66 18.54
C LYS A 165 6.63 5.19 18.68
N SER A 166 7.83 5.78 18.55
CA SER A 166 8.04 7.24 18.59
C SER A 166 8.00 7.90 17.21
N LYS A 167 7.99 7.12 16.13
CA LYS A 167 8.11 7.59 14.75
C LYS A 167 6.77 7.62 14.01
N VAL A 168 5.79 6.82 14.48
CA VAL A 168 4.46 6.67 13.87
C VAL A 168 3.35 7.02 14.85
N ASP A 169 2.18 7.36 14.33
CA ASP A 169 1.03 7.77 15.15
C ASP A 169 0.22 6.56 15.62
N ALA A 170 0.19 5.49 14.81
CA ALA A 170 -0.40 4.21 15.20
C ALA A 170 0.40 3.03 14.67
N PHE A 171 0.45 1.98 15.49
CA PHE A 171 0.94 0.66 15.13
C PHE A 171 -0.19 -0.36 15.30
N ILE A 172 -0.45 -1.13 14.26
CA ILE A 172 -1.50 -2.15 14.24
C ILE A 172 -0.83 -3.52 14.29
N ASP A 173 -0.99 -4.20 15.41
CA ASP A 173 -0.48 -5.55 15.65
C ASP A 173 -1.57 -6.57 15.33
N SER A 174 -1.29 -7.47 14.39
CA SER A 174 -2.12 -8.65 14.07
C SER A 174 -1.31 -9.95 14.09
N GLY A 175 -0.20 -9.97 14.81
CA GLY A 175 0.71 -11.09 14.88
C GLY A 175 1.92 -10.97 13.95
N TYR A 176 2.64 -12.06 13.80
CA TYR A 176 3.87 -12.11 13.02
C TYR A 176 3.62 -11.80 11.53
N GLY A 177 4.48 -10.96 10.96
CA GLY A 177 4.53 -10.71 9.53
C GLY A 177 5.33 -11.76 8.78
N SER A 178 5.22 -11.74 7.44
CA SER A 178 6.13 -12.50 6.58
C SER A 178 7.46 -11.75 6.40
N ASN A 179 8.50 -12.48 6.02
CA ASN A 179 9.78 -11.91 5.57
C ASN A 179 9.86 -11.79 4.03
N MET A 180 8.78 -12.14 3.33
CA MET A 180 8.72 -12.08 1.86
C MET A 180 7.87 -10.89 1.41
N PRO A 181 8.42 -9.93 0.66
CA PRO A 181 7.65 -8.82 0.11
C PRO A 181 6.74 -9.28 -1.04
N SER A 182 5.81 -8.39 -1.45
CA SER A 182 4.99 -8.64 -2.62
C SER A 182 5.81 -8.64 -3.92
N THR A 183 5.43 -9.50 -4.86
CA THR A 183 5.99 -9.51 -6.21
C THR A 183 5.51 -8.28 -6.98
N VAL A 184 6.45 -7.51 -7.52
CA VAL A 184 6.12 -6.33 -8.36
C VAL A 184 6.02 -6.74 -9.82
N VAL A 185 4.84 -6.52 -10.41
CA VAL A 185 4.54 -6.85 -11.81
C VAL A 185 4.33 -5.55 -12.59
N ASN A 186 5.18 -5.29 -13.57
CA ASN A 186 5.04 -4.11 -14.44
C ASN A 186 4.15 -4.45 -15.65
N MET A 187 2.93 -3.91 -15.65
CA MET A 187 1.94 -4.14 -16.72
C MET A 187 2.04 -3.09 -17.85
N VAL A 188 2.84 -2.04 -17.68
CA VAL A 188 2.96 -0.97 -18.70
C VAL A 188 3.64 -1.48 -19.98
N CYS A 189 4.60 -2.38 -19.85
CA CYS A 189 5.31 -2.95 -21.00
C CYS A 189 4.48 -3.98 -21.80
N LEU A 190 3.43 -4.54 -21.19
CA LEU A 190 2.56 -5.54 -21.85
C LEU A 190 1.51 -4.88 -22.74
N LEU A 191 1.22 -3.59 -22.54
CA LEU A 191 0.24 -2.84 -23.34
C LEU A 191 0.76 -2.43 -24.71
N TYR A 192 2.07 -2.48 -24.95
CA TYR A 192 2.69 -2.10 -26.22
C TYR A 192 2.92 -3.26 -27.20
N THR A 193 2.69 -4.51 -26.79
CA THR A 193 2.93 -5.68 -27.64
C THR A 193 1.67 -6.19 -28.36
N SER A 194 0.49 -5.65 -28.07
CA SER A 194 -0.75 -6.07 -28.73
C SER A 194 -1.09 -5.30 -30.01
N ASP A 195 -0.46 -4.13 -30.25
CA ASP A 195 -0.76 -3.32 -31.43
C ASP A 195 0.19 -3.59 -32.63
N ALA A 196 1.12 -4.55 -32.49
CA ALA A 196 2.08 -4.89 -33.56
C ALA A 196 1.75 -6.20 -34.32
N ALA A 197 0.57 -6.77 -34.11
CA ALA A 197 0.18 -8.05 -34.71
C ALA A 197 -0.95 -7.97 -35.75
N ASP A 198 -1.38 -6.75 -36.13
CA ASP A 198 -2.40 -6.52 -37.19
C ASP A 198 -1.86 -5.58 -38.28
N GLU A 199 -0.77 -5.97 -38.95
CA GLU A 199 -0.42 -5.53 -40.31
C GLU A 199 -0.04 -6.72 -41.17
#